data_3a5937261ef97ef67d3e22aa5c0bc7ed
#
_entry.id   3a5937261ef97ef67d3e22aa5c0bc7ed
#
_cell.length_a   1.000
_cell.length_b   1.000
_cell.length_c   1.000
_cell.angle_alpha   90.00
_cell.angle_beta   90.00
_cell.angle_gamma   90.00
#
_symmetry.space_group_name_H-M   'P 1'
#
loop_
_entity.id
_entity.type
_entity.pdbx_description
1 polymer ?
#
loop_
_entity_poly.entity_id
_entity_poly.type
_entity_poly.pdbx_seq_one_letter_code
_entity_poly.pdbx_strand_id
1 'polypeptide(L)'
;MERVECAVVGAGIIGLACARALALAGREVAILEAEGAIGTHTSSRNSEVIHAGIYYARGSLKAGSCLAGNRALYEYCVAHGVPHARCGKLIVAADERQVPELEQIQRRAHANGVTDVVWMSREQAQALEPALRCAAALYSPSTGIIDSHALMLAYLGDAQARGAALALKSRLEKVLARADGFELHLGGGDRVQARLLVNSAGLRAPSVARAIEGYDARLAPSELYAKGNYFTLTGRAPFSRLVYPVPEPGGLGVHVTLDLAGRARFGPDVEWVDGIDYRVDPARAARFYGAIRRYWPALPDGALAPGYAGVRPKTAGPQAAAQDFIVQGPAEHGVPGLANLFGIESPGLTASLALADHVANLLNTS
;
A
#
# COMPACT_ATOMS: atom_id res chain seq x y z
N MET A 1 -30.69 3.46 17.30
CA MET A 1 -29.50 2.70 16.88
C MET A 1 -29.70 2.37 15.42
N GLU A 2 -28.80 2.84 14.57
CA GLU A 2 -28.84 2.60 13.14
C GLU A 2 -28.44 1.14 12.85
N ARG A 3 -29.08 0.53 11.83
CA ARG A 3 -28.77 -0.84 11.39
C ARG A 3 -28.29 -0.79 9.95
N VAL A 4 -27.21 -1.52 9.65
CA VAL A 4 -26.66 -1.72 8.31
C VAL A 4 -26.33 -3.19 8.09
N GLU A 5 -26.22 -3.60 6.85
CA GLU A 5 -25.79 -4.98 6.59
C GLU A 5 -24.30 -5.15 6.84
N CYS A 6 -23.47 -4.20 6.37
CA CYS A 6 -22.03 -4.25 6.49
C CYS A 6 -21.48 -2.97 7.09
N ALA A 7 -20.59 -3.09 8.08
CA ALA A 7 -19.75 -1.99 8.56
C ALA A 7 -18.30 -2.20 8.09
N VAL A 8 -17.71 -1.17 7.51
CA VAL A 8 -16.30 -1.14 7.11
C VAL A 8 -15.56 -0.12 7.94
N VAL A 9 -14.60 -0.55 8.75
CA VAL A 9 -13.81 0.31 9.65
C VAL A 9 -12.54 0.78 8.95
N GLY A 10 -12.44 2.09 8.75
CA GLY A 10 -11.36 2.78 8.06
C GLY A 10 -11.68 3.11 6.60
N ALA A 11 -11.59 4.40 6.25
CA ALA A 11 -11.76 4.93 4.90
C ALA A 11 -10.41 5.18 4.19
N GLY A 12 -9.44 4.30 4.39
CA GLY A 12 -8.25 4.19 3.55
C GLY A 12 -8.54 3.46 2.25
N ILE A 13 -7.54 3.36 1.36
CA ILE A 13 -7.69 2.74 0.03
C ILE A 13 -8.29 1.33 0.10
N ILE A 14 -7.92 0.53 1.12
CA ILE A 14 -8.40 -0.84 1.28
C ILE A 14 -9.86 -0.85 1.74
N GLY A 15 -10.20 -0.04 2.76
CA GLY A 15 -11.58 0.03 3.26
C GLY A 15 -12.55 0.54 2.19
N LEU A 16 -12.15 1.55 1.42
CA LEU A 16 -12.94 2.07 0.32
C LEU A 16 -13.12 1.04 -0.81
N ALA A 17 -12.08 0.27 -1.14
CA ALA A 17 -12.20 -0.81 -2.10
C ALA A 17 -13.14 -1.93 -1.62
N CYS A 18 -13.04 -2.33 -0.33
CA CYS A 18 -13.94 -3.31 0.28
C CYS A 18 -15.39 -2.80 0.32
N ALA A 19 -15.61 -1.55 0.74
CA ALA A 19 -16.94 -0.94 0.75
C ALA A 19 -17.55 -0.91 -0.64
N ARG A 20 -16.76 -0.54 -1.66
CA ARG A 20 -17.16 -0.58 -3.07
C ARG A 20 -17.58 -1.99 -3.49
N ALA A 21 -16.74 -3.01 -3.23
CA ALA A 21 -17.04 -4.39 -3.62
C ALA A 21 -18.33 -4.91 -2.98
N LEU A 22 -18.54 -4.65 -1.68
CA LEU A 22 -19.74 -5.03 -0.94
C LEU A 22 -20.98 -4.28 -1.44
N ALA A 23 -20.89 -2.97 -1.70
CA ALA A 23 -21.98 -2.17 -2.22
C ALA A 23 -22.37 -2.59 -3.65
N LEU A 24 -21.40 -2.91 -4.51
CA LEU A 24 -21.65 -3.46 -5.85
C LEU A 24 -22.31 -4.85 -5.81
N ALA A 25 -22.06 -5.63 -4.75
CA ALA A 25 -22.75 -6.89 -4.49
C ALA A 25 -24.18 -6.70 -3.93
N GLY A 26 -24.66 -5.46 -3.85
CA GLY A 26 -26.02 -5.12 -3.42
C GLY A 26 -26.20 -5.04 -1.90
N ARG A 27 -25.10 -4.96 -1.12
CA ARG A 27 -25.17 -4.86 0.34
C ARG A 27 -25.30 -3.42 0.79
N GLU A 28 -26.02 -3.18 1.89
CA GLU A 28 -26.03 -1.89 2.58
C GLU A 28 -24.75 -1.72 3.40
N VAL A 29 -23.96 -0.66 3.11
CA VAL A 29 -22.63 -0.47 3.67
C VAL A 29 -22.52 0.86 4.41
N ALA A 30 -22.03 0.82 5.66
CA ALA A 30 -21.56 1.99 6.40
C ALA A 30 -20.03 1.96 6.49
N ILE A 31 -19.36 3.05 6.09
CA ILE A 31 -17.93 3.24 6.22
C ILE A 31 -17.66 4.13 7.42
N LEU A 32 -16.94 3.63 8.42
CA LEU A 32 -16.65 4.32 9.67
C LEU A 32 -15.20 4.78 9.68
N GLU A 33 -14.95 6.08 9.60
CA GLU A 33 -13.61 6.69 9.59
C GLU A 33 -13.39 7.50 10.87
N ALA A 34 -12.26 7.24 11.53
CA ALA A 34 -11.90 7.92 12.77
C ALA A 34 -11.49 9.39 12.57
N GLU A 35 -10.95 9.70 11.40
CA GLU A 35 -10.42 11.01 11.06
C GLU A 35 -11.47 11.90 10.37
N GLY A 36 -11.12 13.17 10.15
CA GLY A 36 -12.00 14.13 9.49
C GLY A 36 -11.99 14.07 7.96
N ALA A 37 -11.24 13.13 7.36
CA ALA A 37 -11.16 12.93 5.92
C ALA A 37 -10.74 11.49 5.59
N ILE A 38 -11.05 11.03 4.38
CA ILE A 38 -10.59 9.74 3.88
C ILE A 38 -9.08 9.73 3.66
N GLY A 39 -8.46 8.55 3.78
CA GLY A 39 -7.08 8.32 3.37
C GLY A 39 -6.00 9.05 4.18
N THR A 40 -6.30 9.60 5.33
CA THR A 40 -5.44 10.52 6.11
C THR A 40 -4.06 9.94 6.46
N HIS A 41 -3.95 8.63 6.61
CA HIS A 41 -2.72 7.95 7.03
C HIS A 41 -1.96 7.32 5.85
N THR A 42 -1.70 6.00 5.90
CA THR A 42 -0.85 5.26 4.94
C THR A 42 -1.29 5.44 3.49
N SER A 43 -2.58 5.60 3.22
CA SER A 43 -3.14 5.66 1.87
C SER A 43 -2.78 6.93 1.09
N SER A 44 -2.55 8.06 1.76
CA SER A 44 -2.08 9.31 1.14
C SER A 44 -0.58 9.57 1.33
N ARG A 45 0.14 8.68 2.04
CA ARG A 45 1.54 8.86 2.43
C ARG A 45 2.39 7.70 1.95
N ASN A 46 2.37 7.47 0.65
CA ASN A 46 3.08 6.38 -0.04
C ASN A 46 3.71 6.88 -1.34
N SER A 47 4.32 5.99 -2.10
CA SER A 47 5.01 6.34 -3.35
C SER A 47 4.07 6.44 -4.56
N GLU A 48 2.79 6.15 -4.42
CA GLU A 48 1.78 6.17 -5.48
C GLU A 48 2.13 5.29 -6.70
N VAL A 49 2.78 4.16 -6.44
CA VAL A 49 3.26 3.26 -7.49
C VAL A 49 2.27 2.12 -7.74
N ILE A 50 1.93 1.93 -9.00
CA ILE A 50 1.27 0.71 -9.49
C ILE A 50 2.37 -0.34 -9.72
N HIS A 51 2.50 -1.28 -8.78
CA HIS A 51 3.53 -2.32 -8.78
C HIS A 51 3.18 -3.47 -9.74
N ALA A 52 4.22 -4.10 -10.33
CA ALA A 52 4.06 -5.24 -11.23
C ALA A 52 4.08 -6.62 -10.52
N GLY A 53 4.40 -6.70 -9.23
CA GLY A 53 4.45 -8.00 -8.51
C GLY A 53 5.82 -8.69 -8.48
N ILE A 54 6.91 -7.98 -8.78
CA ILE A 54 8.26 -8.52 -9.05
C ILE A 54 8.92 -9.18 -7.83
N TYR A 55 8.78 -8.57 -6.64
CA TYR A 55 9.64 -8.87 -5.48
C TYR A 55 9.08 -9.88 -4.48
N TYR A 56 7.81 -10.22 -4.56
CA TYR A 56 7.09 -10.94 -3.51
C TYR A 56 7.38 -12.44 -3.55
N ALA A 57 7.22 -13.11 -2.42
CA ALA A 57 7.38 -14.55 -2.35
C ALA A 57 6.33 -15.25 -3.22
N ARG A 58 6.73 -16.30 -3.93
CA ARG A 58 5.82 -17.08 -4.78
C ARG A 58 4.70 -17.69 -3.92
N GLY A 59 3.47 -17.57 -4.38
CA GLY A 59 2.28 -18.09 -3.69
C GLY A 59 1.81 -17.24 -2.53
N SER A 60 2.50 -16.11 -2.21
CA SER A 60 2.04 -15.18 -1.19
C SER A 60 0.79 -14.41 -1.65
N LEU A 61 -0.01 -13.95 -0.69
CA LEU A 61 -1.15 -13.09 -0.97
C LEU A 61 -0.70 -11.76 -1.62
N LYS A 62 0.46 -11.22 -1.21
CA LYS A 62 1.09 -10.05 -1.86
C LYS A 62 1.36 -10.29 -3.34
N ALA A 63 1.92 -11.44 -3.71
CA ALA A 63 2.25 -11.73 -5.11
C ALA A 63 0.98 -11.88 -5.96
N GLY A 64 0.04 -12.72 -5.52
CA GLY A 64 -1.20 -12.98 -6.26
C GLY A 64 -2.08 -11.74 -6.40
N SER A 65 -2.34 -11.04 -5.28
CA SER A 65 -3.19 -9.84 -5.30
C SER A 65 -2.53 -8.64 -6.00
N CYS A 66 -1.19 -8.53 -5.98
CA CYS A 66 -0.51 -7.49 -6.74
C CYS A 66 -0.60 -7.72 -8.24
N LEU A 67 -0.42 -8.95 -8.71
CA LEU A 67 -0.50 -9.27 -10.14
C LEU A 67 -1.91 -9.07 -10.69
N ALA A 68 -2.92 -9.60 -10.00
CA ALA A 68 -4.33 -9.41 -10.36
C ALA A 68 -4.72 -7.93 -10.27
N GLY A 69 -4.33 -7.27 -9.17
CA GLY A 69 -4.63 -5.87 -8.92
C GLY A 69 -3.97 -4.91 -9.91
N ASN A 70 -2.76 -5.18 -10.39
CA ASN A 70 -2.10 -4.33 -11.40
C ASN A 70 -2.97 -4.19 -12.65
N ARG A 71 -3.46 -5.31 -13.19
CA ARG A 71 -4.33 -5.32 -14.38
C ARG A 71 -5.65 -4.61 -14.10
N ALA A 72 -6.35 -5.03 -13.05
CA ALA A 72 -7.64 -4.49 -12.68
C ALA A 72 -7.58 -2.97 -12.39
N LEU A 73 -6.48 -2.51 -11.77
CA LEU A 73 -6.31 -1.10 -11.42
C LEU A 73 -6.12 -0.22 -12.65
N TYR A 74 -5.34 -0.66 -13.64
CA TYR A 74 -5.22 0.10 -14.90
C TYR A 74 -6.55 0.17 -15.65
N GLU A 75 -7.29 -0.95 -15.74
CA GLU A 75 -8.62 -0.99 -16.35
C GLU A 75 -9.59 -0.05 -15.61
N TYR A 76 -9.57 -0.09 -14.29
CA TYR A 76 -10.38 0.78 -13.44
C TYR A 76 -10.04 2.27 -13.65
N CYS A 77 -8.75 2.61 -13.68
CA CYS A 77 -8.32 3.99 -13.87
C CYS A 77 -8.79 4.57 -15.21
N VAL A 78 -8.71 3.79 -16.28
CA VAL A 78 -9.21 4.20 -17.60
C VAL A 78 -10.72 4.40 -17.56
N ALA A 79 -11.46 3.45 -16.99
CA ALA A 79 -12.93 3.50 -16.95
C ALA A 79 -13.49 4.67 -16.11
N HIS A 80 -12.75 5.08 -15.05
CA HIS A 80 -13.22 6.11 -14.11
C HIS A 80 -12.46 7.44 -14.21
N GLY A 81 -11.59 7.59 -15.22
CA GLY A 81 -10.83 8.83 -15.42
C GLY A 81 -9.84 9.14 -14.29
N VAL A 82 -9.37 8.11 -13.54
CA VAL A 82 -8.38 8.29 -12.48
C VAL A 82 -7.02 8.60 -13.12
N PRO A 83 -6.37 9.72 -12.76
CA PRO A 83 -5.08 10.09 -13.31
C PRO A 83 -4.01 9.04 -12.99
N HIS A 84 -3.34 8.53 -14.01
CA HIS A 84 -2.28 7.52 -13.89
C HIS A 84 -1.33 7.59 -15.08
N ALA A 85 -0.15 6.99 -14.97
CA ALA A 85 0.80 6.87 -16.07
C ALA A 85 1.58 5.55 -16.00
N ARG A 86 1.67 4.84 -17.11
CA ARG A 86 2.57 3.69 -17.28
C ARG A 86 3.97 4.17 -17.64
N CYS A 87 4.66 4.82 -16.71
CA CYS A 87 5.98 5.37 -16.95
C CYS A 87 7.10 4.30 -17.00
N GLY A 88 6.81 3.09 -16.50
CA GLY A 88 7.79 2.03 -16.38
C GLY A 88 8.76 2.23 -15.21
N LYS A 89 9.53 1.20 -14.92
CA LYS A 89 10.53 1.17 -13.85
C LYS A 89 11.80 0.47 -14.28
N LEU A 90 12.94 1.06 -13.97
CA LEU A 90 14.25 0.42 -14.03
C LEU A 90 14.65 -0.08 -12.64
N ILE A 91 14.93 -1.37 -12.51
CA ILE A 91 15.58 -1.95 -11.32
C ILE A 91 17.06 -2.06 -11.69
N VAL A 92 17.93 -1.41 -10.92
CA VAL A 92 19.31 -1.19 -11.36
C VAL A 92 20.34 -1.82 -10.42
N ALA A 93 21.30 -2.55 -10.99
CA ALA A 93 22.54 -2.92 -10.34
C ALA A 93 23.53 -1.74 -10.51
N ALA A 94 23.87 -1.06 -9.42
CA ALA A 94 24.76 0.10 -9.47
C ALA A 94 26.21 -0.31 -9.85
N ASP A 95 26.60 -1.54 -9.52
CA ASP A 95 27.90 -2.13 -9.85
C ASP A 95 27.76 -3.62 -10.18
N GLU A 96 28.87 -4.22 -10.70
CA GLU A 96 28.89 -5.63 -11.15
C GLU A 96 28.59 -6.63 -10.02
N ARG A 97 28.86 -6.30 -8.76
CA ARG A 97 28.61 -7.20 -7.61
C ARG A 97 27.13 -7.38 -7.36
N GLN A 98 26.28 -6.47 -7.82
CA GLN A 98 24.83 -6.51 -7.67
C GLN A 98 24.13 -7.23 -8.82
N VAL A 99 24.82 -7.55 -9.91
CA VAL A 99 24.23 -8.23 -11.08
C VAL A 99 23.60 -9.58 -10.72
N PRO A 100 24.22 -10.46 -9.91
CA PRO A 100 23.61 -11.73 -9.51
C PRO A 100 22.26 -11.56 -8.77
N GLU A 101 22.12 -10.52 -7.96
CA GLU A 101 20.84 -10.22 -7.28
C GLU A 101 19.79 -9.75 -8.28
N LEU A 102 20.20 -8.97 -9.28
CA LEU A 102 19.29 -8.53 -10.36
C LEU A 102 18.74 -9.74 -11.14
N GLU A 103 19.57 -10.74 -11.43
CA GLU A 103 19.15 -12.00 -12.05
C GLU A 103 18.14 -12.78 -11.16
N GLN A 104 18.38 -12.81 -9.84
CA GLN A 104 17.45 -13.44 -8.91
C GLN A 104 16.09 -12.72 -8.91
N ILE A 105 16.09 -11.39 -8.97
CA ILE A 105 14.86 -10.59 -9.07
C ILE A 105 14.11 -10.95 -10.35
N GLN A 106 14.79 -11.10 -11.50
CA GLN A 106 14.15 -11.50 -12.74
C GLN A 106 13.53 -12.90 -12.66
N ARG A 107 14.29 -13.87 -12.13
CA ARG A 107 13.77 -15.24 -11.95
C ARG A 107 12.54 -15.25 -11.04
N ARG A 108 12.54 -14.46 -9.95
CA ARG A 108 11.40 -14.33 -9.04
C ARG A 108 10.19 -13.68 -9.73
N ALA A 109 10.41 -12.63 -10.53
CA ALA A 109 9.37 -11.98 -11.30
C ALA A 109 8.68 -12.99 -12.25
N HIS A 110 9.45 -13.74 -13.02
CA HIS A 110 8.92 -14.76 -13.92
C HIS A 110 8.16 -15.86 -13.17
N ALA A 111 8.70 -16.32 -12.02
CA ALA A 111 8.03 -17.32 -11.18
C ALA A 111 6.69 -16.82 -10.58
N ASN A 112 6.52 -15.51 -10.45
CA ASN A 112 5.27 -14.86 -10.04
C ASN A 112 4.31 -14.57 -11.22
N GLY A 113 4.70 -14.90 -12.47
CA GLY A 113 3.89 -14.62 -13.67
C GLY A 113 4.07 -13.21 -14.24
N VAL A 114 5.07 -12.44 -13.78
CA VAL A 114 5.45 -11.14 -14.36
C VAL A 114 6.43 -11.41 -15.48
N THR A 115 5.92 -11.58 -16.71
CA THR A 115 6.70 -12.05 -17.87
C THR A 115 7.26 -10.94 -18.76
N ASP A 116 6.87 -9.69 -18.50
CA ASP A 116 7.24 -8.51 -19.29
C ASP A 116 8.50 -7.79 -18.79
N VAL A 117 9.19 -8.35 -17.78
CA VAL A 117 10.43 -7.81 -17.25
C VAL A 117 11.57 -8.13 -18.20
N VAL A 118 12.21 -7.09 -18.74
CA VAL A 118 13.26 -7.19 -19.77
C VAL A 118 14.62 -6.87 -19.17
N TRP A 119 15.60 -7.73 -19.43
CA TRP A 119 17.01 -7.45 -19.13
C TRP A 119 17.57 -6.36 -20.03
N MET A 120 18.34 -5.44 -19.45
CA MET A 120 18.99 -4.35 -20.17
C MET A 120 20.49 -4.28 -19.83
N SER A 121 21.31 -4.13 -20.87
CA SER A 121 22.70 -3.74 -20.67
C SER A 121 22.79 -2.31 -20.12
N ARG A 122 24.01 -1.92 -19.70
CA ARG A 122 24.29 -0.53 -19.28
C ARG A 122 23.89 0.47 -20.36
N GLU A 123 24.32 0.22 -21.62
CA GLU A 123 24.07 1.10 -22.75
C GLU A 123 22.58 1.25 -23.05
N GLN A 124 21.84 0.14 -22.99
CA GLN A 124 20.39 0.15 -23.19
C GLN A 124 19.67 0.93 -22.09
N ALA A 125 20.08 0.73 -20.83
CA ALA A 125 19.49 1.46 -19.71
C ALA A 125 19.82 2.96 -19.78
N GLN A 126 21.05 3.34 -20.15
CA GLN A 126 21.46 4.72 -20.33
C GLN A 126 20.81 5.39 -21.55
N ALA A 127 20.51 4.63 -22.60
CA ALA A 127 19.74 5.16 -23.73
C ALA A 127 18.32 5.57 -23.33
N LEU A 128 17.71 4.85 -22.35
CA LEU A 128 16.40 5.21 -21.78
C LEU A 128 16.49 6.35 -20.77
N GLU A 129 17.53 6.37 -19.94
CA GLU A 129 17.74 7.34 -18.85
C GLU A 129 19.21 7.80 -18.84
N PRO A 130 19.56 8.85 -19.59
CA PRO A 130 20.96 9.27 -19.77
C PRO A 130 21.69 9.66 -18.49
N ALA A 131 20.97 10.09 -17.46
CA ALA A 131 21.54 10.43 -16.15
C ALA A 131 21.90 9.21 -15.29
N LEU A 132 21.44 8.01 -15.69
CA LEU A 132 21.59 6.79 -14.92
C LEU A 132 23.02 6.23 -15.03
N ARG A 133 23.57 5.82 -13.90
CA ARG A 133 24.77 5.00 -13.82
C ARG A 133 24.41 3.62 -13.25
N CYS A 134 24.64 2.57 -14.03
CA CYS A 134 24.44 1.19 -13.60
C CYS A 134 25.40 0.24 -14.33
N ALA A 135 25.54 -0.99 -13.83
CA ALA A 135 26.20 -2.10 -14.54
C ALA A 135 25.21 -2.83 -15.47
N ALA A 136 23.99 -3.05 -14.98
CA ALA A 136 22.87 -3.64 -15.72
C ALA A 136 21.55 -3.17 -15.10
N ALA A 137 20.44 -3.40 -15.80
CA ALA A 137 19.10 -3.11 -15.29
C ALA A 137 18.08 -4.16 -15.72
N LEU A 138 16.95 -4.19 -14.99
CA LEU A 138 15.69 -4.80 -15.44
C LEU A 138 14.69 -3.69 -15.74
N TYR A 139 14.05 -3.72 -16.89
CA TYR A 139 12.96 -2.83 -17.23
C TYR A 139 11.63 -3.51 -17.00
N SER A 140 10.75 -2.86 -16.23
CA SER A 140 9.37 -3.30 -15.96
C SER A 140 8.38 -2.30 -16.59
N PRO A 141 7.86 -2.58 -17.79
CA PRO A 141 6.94 -1.67 -18.48
C PRO A 141 5.55 -1.59 -17.83
N SER A 142 5.13 -2.62 -17.10
CA SER A 142 3.82 -2.66 -16.42
C SER A 142 3.78 -1.91 -15.10
N THR A 143 4.93 -1.41 -14.62
CA THR A 143 4.97 -0.52 -13.45
C THR A 143 4.55 0.90 -13.86
N GLY A 144 3.81 1.58 -13.01
CA GLY A 144 3.40 2.96 -13.25
C GLY A 144 3.14 3.74 -11.96
N ILE A 145 2.53 4.90 -12.11
CA ILE A 145 2.15 5.81 -11.03
C ILE A 145 0.68 6.21 -11.16
N ILE A 146 0.08 6.62 -10.05
CA ILE A 146 -1.34 6.93 -9.96
C ILE A 146 -1.56 8.08 -8.97
N ASP A 147 -2.62 8.86 -9.17
CA ASP A 147 -3.19 9.72 -8.14
C ASP A 147 -3.98 8.85 -7.14
N SER A 148 -3.38 8.55 -6.01
CA SER A 148 -4.00 7.72 -4.97
C SER A 148 -5.23 8.38 -4.35
N HIS A 149 -5.29 9.71 -4.32
CA HIS A 149 -6.42 10.46 -3.78
C HIS A 149 -7.61 10.41 -4.73
N ALA A 150 -7.39 10.65 -6.02
CA ALA A 150 -8.43 10.50 -7.05
C ALA A 150 -8.96 9.07 -7.09
N LEU A 151 -8.10 8.04 -6.91
CA LEU A 151 -8.53 6.65 -6.81
C LEU A 151 -9.45 6.41 -5.62
N MET A 152 -9.10 6.92 -4.43
CA MET A 152 -9.95 6.79 -3.25
C MET A 152 -11.30 7.47 -3.42
N LEU A 153 -11.33 8.65 -4.04
CA LEU A 153 -12.58 9.35 -4.35
C LEU A 153 -13.44 8.57 -5.35
N ALA A 154 -12.83 7.94 -6.36
CA ALA A 154 -13.55 7.11 -7.32
C ALA A 154 -14.17 5.87 -6.63
N TYR A 155 -13.41 5.18 -5.76
CA TYR A 155 -13.95 4.05 -4.99
C TYR A 155 -15.10 4.46 -4.08
N LEU A 156 -14.96 5.61 -3.40
CA LEU A 156 -16.03 6.15 -2.56
C LEU A 156 -17.27 6.50 -3.40
N GLY A 157 -17.07 7.15 -4.55
CA GLY A 157 -18.15 7.51 -5.46
C GLY A 157 -18.93 6.29 -5.95
N ASP A 158 -18.24 5.22 -6.36
CA ASP A 158 -18.86 3.96 -6.76
C ASP A 158 -19.69 3.34 -5.62
N ALA A 159 -19.13 3.32 -4.40
CA ALA A 159 -19.83 2.79 -3.23
C ALA A 159 -21.08 3.62 -2.88
N GLN A 160 -20.96 4.94 -2.88
CA GLN A 160 -22.08 5.87 -2.60
C GLN A 160 -23.16 5.83 -3.68
N ALA A 161 -22.79 5.63 -4.94
CA ALA A 161 -23.77 5.44 -6.03
C ALA A 161 -24.61 4.16 -5.85
N ARG A 162 -24.16 3.24 -4.97
CA ARG A 162 -24.88 2.03 -4.55
C ARG A 162 -25.44 2.13 -3.13
N GLY A 163 -25.54 3.34 -2.57
CA GLY A 163 -26.15 3.60 -1.29
C GLY A 163 -25.23 3.48 -0.06
N ALA A 164 -23.92 3.28 -0.24
CA ALA A 164 -23.01 3.28 0.91
C ALA A 164 -22.94 4.65 1.58
N ALA A 165 -22.93 4.67 2.92
CA ALA A 165 -22.78 5.87 3.73
C ALA A 165 -21.36 5.99 4.29
N LEU A 166 -20.80 7.20 4.31
CA LEU A 166 -19.52 7.52 4.96
C LEU A 166 -19.76 8.35 6.22
N ALA A 167 -19.33 7.84 7.37
CA ALA A 167 -19.31 8.54 8.65
C ALA A 167 -17.86 8.89 9.03
N LEU A 168 -17.51 10.17 8.92
CA LEU A 168 -16.24 10.71 9.38
C LEU A 168 -16.27 11.00 10.89
N LYS A 169 -15.09 11.10 11.52
CA LYS A 169 -14.94 11.31 12.99
C LYS A 169 -15.67 10.25 13.83
N SER A 170 -15.86 9.07 13.25
CA SER A 170 -16.58 7.93 13.82
C SER A 170 -15.59 6.84 14.25
N ARG A 171 -14.77 7.16 15.26
CA ARG A 171 -13.79 6.21 15.81
C ARG A 171 -14.48 5.04 16.47
N LEU A 172 -14.15 3.82 16.05
CA LEU A 172 -14.61 2.61 16.71
C LEU A 172 -13.85 2.41 18.03
N GLU A 173 -14.58 2.26 19.14
CA GLU A 173 -14.03 2.08 20.49
C GLU A 173 -14.20 0.64 20.99
N LYS A 174 -15.35 0.03 20.71
CA LYS A 174 -15.69 -1.32 21.15
C LYS A 174 -16.68 -1.97 20.19
N VAL A 175 -16.60 -3.29 20.07
CA VAL A 175 -17.56 -4.11 19.32
C VAL A 175 -18.07 -5.21 20.25
N LEU A 176 -19.40 -5.29 20.39
CA LEU A 176 -20.05 -6.37 21.13
C LEU A 176 -20.59 -7.39 20.12
N ALA A 177 -20.28 -8.65 20.32
CA ALA A 177 -20.91 -9.73 19.56
C ALA A 177 -22.39 -9.84 19.90
N ARG A 178 -23.23 -10.12 18.89
CA ARG A 178 -24.66 -10.34 19.00
C ARG A 178 -25.04 -11.60 18.24
N ALA A 179 -26.20 -12.14 18.50
CA ALA A 179 -26.66 -13.36 17.84
C ALA A 179 -26.75 -13.19 16.30
N ASP A 180 -27.01 -11.96 15.84
CA ASP A 180 -27.21 -11.59 14.42
C ASP A 180 -26.12 -10.65 13.87
N GLY A 181 -24.94 -10.60 14.52
CA GLY A 181 -23.80 -9.77 14.08
C GLY A 181 -23.12 -9.00 15.19
N PHE A 182 -22.96 -7.69 15.02
CA PHE A 182 -22.14 -6.83 15.86
C PHE A 182 -22.88 -5.55 16.27
N GLU A 183 -22.68 -5.12 17.52
CA GLU A 183 -23.01 -3.77 17.98
C GLU A 183 -21.72 -2.98 18.13
N LEU A 184 -21.54 -1.97 17.28
CA LEU A 184 -20.37 -1.10 17.23
C LEU A 184 -20.62 0.15 18.08
N HIS A 185 -19.73 0.41 19.03
CA HIS A 185 -19.73 1.61 19.85
C HIS A 185 -18.70 2.59 19.29
N LEU A 186 -19.16 3.78 18.93
CA LEU A 186 -18.34 4.81 18.33
C LEU A 186 -18.02 5.91 19.35
N GLY A 187 -16.91 6.60 19.12
CA GLY A 187 -16.58 7.80 19.88
C GLY A 187 -17.69 8.84 19.77
N GLY A 188 -18.04 9.45 20.91
CA GLY A 188 -19.20 10.36 20.98
C GLY A 188 -20.49 9.70 21.46
N GLY A 189 -20.52 8.38 21.65
CA GLY A 189 -21.64 7.65 22.20
C GLY A 189 -22.61 7.07 21.17
N ASP A 190 -22.37 7.29 19.89
CA ASP A 190 -23.16 6.71 18.81
C ASP A 190 -22.98 5.19 18.73
N ARG A 191 -24.01 4.49 18.24
CA ARG A 191 -24.01 3.03 18.08
C ARG A 191 -24.59 2.62 16.74
N VAL A 192 -23.94 1.64 16.11
CA VAL A 192 -24.36 1.04 14.85
C VAL A 192 -24.46 -0.48 15.04
N GLN A 193 -25.50 -1.10 14.50
CA GLN A 193 -25.62 -2.55 14.37
C GLN A 193 -25.24 -2.97 12.96
N ALA A 194 -24.40 -3.99 12.82
CA ALA A 194 -23.99 -4.53 11.52
C ALA A 194 -24.00 -6.06 11.56
N ARG A 195 -24.46 -6.70 10.50
CA ARG A 195 -24.38 -8.16 10.35
C ARG A 195 -22.96 -8.60 10.01
N LEU A 196 -22.27 -7.82 9.19
CA LEU A 196 -20.90 -8.07 8.73
C LEU A 196 -19.99 -6.92 9.13
N LEU A 197 -18.76 -7.26 9.48
CA LEU A 197 -17.75 -6.28 9.91
C LEU A 197 -16.43 -6.52 9.17
N VAL A 198 -15.95 -5.48 8.48
CA VAL A 198 -14.61 -5.46 7.85
C VAL A 198 -13.71 -4.52 8.65
N ASN A 199 -12.67 -5.07 9.25
CA ASN A 199 -11.63 -4.28 9.91
C ASN A 199 -10.50 -4.00 8.93
N SER A 200 -10.51 -2.82 8.32
CA SER A 200 -9.49 -2.27 7.43
C SER A 200 -8.86 -1.00 8.01
N ALA A 201 -8.74 -0.92 9.34
CA ALA A 201 -8.26 0.24 10.07
C ALA A 201 -6.73 0.49 9.95
N GLY A 202 -6.04 -0.19 9.03
CA GLY A 202 -4.65 0.05 8.68
C GLY A 202 -3.70 -0.05 9.87
N LEU A 203 -3.09 1.07 10.26
CA LEU A 203 -2.16 1.15 11.40
C LEU A 203 -2.81 0.73 12.74
N ARG A 204 -4.13 0.85 12.86
CA ARG A 204 -4.89 0.52 14.07
C ARG A 204 -5.69 -0.79 13.97
N ALA A 205 -5.56 -1.51 12.85
CA ALA A 205 -6.33 -2.74 12.66
C ALA A 205 -6.13 -3.79 13.78
N PRO A 206 -4.92 -4.02 14.32
CA PRO A 206 -4.75 -4.94 15.45
C PRO A 206 -5.46 -4.47 16.72
N SER A 207 -5.43 -3.17 17.06
CA SER A 207 -6.16 -2.63 18.21
C SER A 207 -7.67 -2.74 18.04
N VAL A 208 -8.17 -2.48 16.82
CA VAL A 208 -9.61 -2.66 16.49
C VAL A 208 -10.00 -4.12 16.67
N ALA A 209 -9.21 -5.08 16.18
CA ALA A 209 -9.50 -6.51 16.35
C ALA A 209 -9.57 -6.91 17.83
N ARG A 210 -8.66 -6.40 18.68
CA ARG A 210 -8.66 -6.66 20.13
C ARG A 210 -9.85 -6.05 20.86
N ALA A 211 -10.50 -5.05 20.28
CA ALA A 211 -11.71 -4.43 20.84
C ALA A 211 -13.02 -5.19 20.48
N ILE A 212 -12.91 -6.28 19.68
CA ILE A 212 -14.06 -7.09 19.28
C ILE A 212 -14.28 -8.20 20.28
N GLU A 213 -15.46 -8.21 20.93
CA GLU A 213 -15.87 -9.29 21.83
C GLU A 213 -15.94 -10.64 21.08
N GLY A 214 -15.38 -11.68 21.69
CA GLY A 214 -15.33 -13.03 21.10
C GLY A 214 -14.16 -13.26 20.14
N TYR A 215 -13.41 -12.21 19.77
CA TYR A 215 -12.17 -12.38 19.01
C TYR A 215 -11.01 -12.70 19.97
N ASP A 216 -10.26 -13.76 19.69
CA ASP A 216 -9.05 -14.10 20.46
C ASP A 216 -7.94 -13.06 20.18
N ALA A 217 -7.67 -12.20 21.14
CA ALA A 217 -6.68 -11.13 21.02
C ALA A 217 -5.26 -11.62 20.67
N ARG A 218 -4.94 -12.91 20.92
CA ARG A 218 -3.65 -13.53 20.56
C ARG A 218 -3.48 -13.70 19.05
N LEU A 219 -4.58 -13.73 18.29
CA LEU A 219 -4.57 -13.83 16.83
C LEU A 219 -4.29 -12.48 16.15
N ALA A 220 -4.44 -11.37 16.87
CA ALA A 220 -4.08 -10.05 16.37
C ALA A 220 -2.56 -9.87 16.42
N PRO A 221 -1.90 -9.49 15.30
CA PRO A 221 -0.47 -9.22 15.29
C PRO A 221 -0.11 -8.01 16.16
N SER A 222 1.18 -7.85 16.45
CA SER A 222 1.69 -6.64 17.10
C SER A 222 1.48 -5.42 16.22
N GLU A 223 1.23 -4.27 16.83
CA GLU A 223 1.26 -2.96 16.16
C GLU A 223 2.69 -2.45 16.11
N LEU A 224 3.32 -2.55 14.97
CA LEU A 224 4.66 -2.08 14.74
C LEU A 224 4.66 -1.07 13.59
N TYR A 225 5.48 -0.04 13.74
CA TYR A 225 5.47 1.10 12.83
C TYR A 225 6.84 1.29 12.17
N ALA A 226 6.88 1.16 10.83
CA ALA A 226 8.07 1.49 10.04
C ALA A 226 7.81 2.77 9.24
N LYS A 227 8.33 3.87 9.73
CA LYS A 227 8.27 5.17 9.07
C LYS A 227 9.18 5.16 7.86
N GLY A 228 8.73 5.76 6.77
CA GLY A 228 9.49 6.00 5.57
C GLY A 228 9.52 7.48 5.26
N ASN A 229 10.70 8.06 5.23
CA ASN A 229 10.89 9.46 4.92
C ASN A 229 11.13 9.65 3.43
N TYR A 230 10.59 10.72 2.86
CA TYR A 230 10.77 11.11 1.48
C TYR A 230 11.40 12.49 1.39
N PHE A 231 12.30 12.64 0.41
CA PHE A 231 12.87 13.91 0.02
C PHE A 231 12.47 14.25 -1.40
N THR A 232 12.19 15.52 -1.67
CA THR A 232 11.87 16.01 -3.00
C THR A 232 13.11 16.63 -3.63
N LEU A 233 13.23 16.50 -4.95
CA LEU A 233 14.26 17.19 -5.72
C LEU A 233 13.84 18.65 -5.93
N THR A 234 14.75 19.57 -5.62
CA THR A 234 14.63 20.96 -6.06
C THR A 234 15.16 21.07 -7.48
N GLY A 235 14.33 21.47 -8.42
CA GLY A 235 14.69 21.53 -9.84
C GLY A 235 14.07 20.41 -10.68
N ARG A 236 14.58 20.27 -11.91
CA ARG A 236 14.04 19.32 -12.90
C ARG A 236 14.49 17.88 -12.60
N ALA A 237 13.53 16.95 -12.66
CA ALA A 237 13.85 15.53 -12.56
C ALA A 237 14.77 15.07 -13.68
N PRO A 238 15.83 14.29 -13.39
CA PRO A 238 16.75 13.78 -14.39
C PRO A 238 16.23 12.51 -15.10
N PHE A 239 15.14 11.93 -14.56
CA PHE A 239 14.55 10.67 -15.00
C PHE A 239 13.12 10.88 -15.49
N SER A 240 12.71 10.05 -16.42
CA SER A 240 11.34 9.95 -16.95
C SER A 240 10.63 8.67 -16.49
N ARG A 241 11.38 7.76 -15.86
CA ARG A 241 10.92 6.47 -15.31
C ARG A 241 11.27 6.37 -13.84
N LEU A 242 10.63 5.42 -13.14
CA LEU A 242 11.02 5.07 -11.79
C LEU A 242 12.38 4.36 -11.81
N VAL A 243 13.26 4.68 -10.86
CA VAL A 243 14.58 4.03 -10.73
C VAL A 243 14.71 3.45 -9.32
N TYR A 244 14.84 2.13 -9.26
CA TYR A 244 14.95 1.37 -8.02
C TYR A 244 16.30 0.64 -7.99
N PRO A 245 17.23 1.02 -7.13
CA PRO A 245 18.44 0.22 -6.94
C PRO A 245 18.05 -1.17 -6.40
N VAL A 246 18.88 -2.16 -6.71
CA VAL A 246 18.79 -3.50 -6.10
C VAL A 246 18.78 -3.35 -4.58
N PRO A 247 17.88 -4.05 -3.84
CA PRO A 247 17.86 -4.02 -2.38
C PRO A 247 19.20 -4.40 -1.78
N GLU A 248 19.62 -3.67 -0.76
CA GLU A 248 20.87 -3.96 -0.02
C GLU A 248 20.54 -4.53 1.37
N PRO A 249 21.48 -5.29 1.98
CA PRO A 249 21.35 -5.73 3.36
C PRO A 249 21.07 -4.54 4.28
N GLY A 250 19.95 -4.58 5.01
CA GLY A 250 19.53 -3.51 5.93
C GLY A 250 18.69 -2.38 5.33
N GLY A 251 18.37 -2.39 4.03
CA GLY A 251 17.51 -1.36 3.45
C GLY A 251 17.01 -1.69 2.05
N LEU A 252 15.92 -1.01 1.63
CA LEU A 252 15.36 -1.15 0.27
C LEU A 252 16.12 -0.30 -0.78
N GLY A 253 17.20 0.39 -0.38
CA GLY A 253 17.78 1.46 -1.18
C GLY A 253 16.84 2.68 -1.29
N VAL A 254 17.37 3.82 -1.71
CA VAL A 254 16.57 5.03 -1.94
C VAL A 254 16.07 5.02 -3.38
N HIS A 255 14.78 4.82 -3.56
CA HIS A 255 14.14 4.81 -4.88
C HIS A 255 13.95 6.23 -5.43
N VAL A 256 13.92 6.38 -6.74
CA VAL A 256 13.31 7.53 -7.41
C VAL A 256 11.89 7.15 -7.80
N THR A 257 10.94 7.97 -7.37
CA THR A 257 9.58 7.96 -7.88
C THR A 257 9.26 9.32 -8.51
N LEU A 258 8.33 9.32 -9.44
CA LEU A 258 7.82 10.52 -10.07
C LEU A 258 6.38 10.74 -9.66
N ASP A 259 5.94 11.98 -9.53
CA ASP A 259 4.53 12.29 -9.52
C ASP A 259 4.01 12.50 -10.98
N LEU A 260 2.71 12.64 -11.12
CA LEU A 260 2.09 12.84 -12.45
C LEU A 260 2.49 14.16 -13.13
N ALA A 261 3.08 15.10 -12.40
CA ALA A 261 3.67 16.32 -12.93
C ALA A 261 5.16 16.15 -13.31
N GLY A 262 5.72 14.93 -13.16
CA GLY A 262 7.11 14.61 -13.48
C GLY A 262 8.12 15.08 -12.44
N ARG A 263 7.70 15.46 -11.22
CA ARG A 263 8.60 15.86 -10.14
C ARG A 263 9.18 14.63 -9.46
N ALA A 264 10.49 14.62 -9.19
CA ALA A 264 11.16 13.50 -8.55
C ALA A 264 11.03 13.53 -7.02
N ARG A 265 10.73 12.38 -6.45
CA ARG A 265 10.75 12.08 -5.02
C ARG A 265 11.72 10.93 -4.77
N PHE A 266 12.49 11.04 -3.72
CA PHE A 266 13.46 10.01 -3.30
C PHE A 266 12.99 9.38 -1.99
N GLY A 267 13.03 8.06 -1.93
CA GLY A 267 12.59 7.30 -0.77
C GLY A 267 11.60 6.19 -1.12
N PRO A 268 11.00 5.62 -0.09
CA PRO A 268 11.24 5.91 1.33
C PRO A 268 12.48 5.19 1.86
N ASP A 269 13.05 5.74 2.94
CA ASP A 269 13.93 4.96 3.83
C ASP A 269 13.11 4.10 4.81
N VAL A 270 13.78 3.54 5.81
CA VAL A 270 13.16 2.80 6.92
C VAL A 270 13.64 3.34 8.25
N GLU A 271 12.68 3.72 9.10
CA GLU A 271 12.90 4.16 10.47
C GLU A 271 11.83 3.50 11.36
N TRP A 272 12.27 2.68 12.31
CA TRP A 272 11.35 2.10 13.28
C TRP A 272 11.02 3.12 14.35
N VAL A 273 9.72 3.27 14.65
CA VAL A 273 9.19 4.28 15.58
C VAL A 273 8.14 3.65 16.51
N ASP A 274 8.00 4.20 17.72
CA ASP A 274 7.07 3.69 18.72
C ASP A 274 5.64 4.20 18.53
N GLY A 275 5.44 5.13 17.61
CA GLY A 275 4.13 5.72 17.34
C GLY A 275 4.02 6.34 15.94
N ILE A 276 2.84 6.87 15.62
CA ILE A 276 2.60 7.52 14.35
C ILE A 276 3.18 8.94 14.39
N ASP A 277 4.28 9.15 13.66
CA ASP A 277 4.94 10.46 13.49
C ASP A 277 5.26 10.68 12.01
N TYR A 278 4.82 11.84 11.49
CA TYR A 278 4.99 12.22 10.09
C TYR A 278 6.03 13.31 9.85
N ARG A 279 6.76 13.74 10.87
CA ARG A 279 7.83 14.72 10.74
C ARG A 279 9.01 14.11 9.99
N VAL A 280 9.57 14.83 9.05
CA VAL A 280 10.80 14.43 8.34
C VAL A 280 11.97 15.16 8.96
N ASP A 281 12.95 14.41 9.48
CA ASP A 281 14.20 14.98 9.97
C ASP A 281 15.08 15.39 8.77
N PRO A 282 15.38 16.69 8.58
CA PRO A 282 16.23 17.16 7.49
C PRO A 282 17.65 16.55 7.48
N ALA A 283 18.18 16.19 8.64
CA ALA A 283 19.53 15.61 8.77
C ALA A 283 19.64 14.23 8.06
N ARG A 284 18.52 13.53 7.85
CA ARG A 284 18.47 12.27 7.12
C ARG A 284 18.86 12.41 5.64
N ALA A 285 18.81 13.63 5.08
CA ALA A 285 19.22 13.91 3.70
C ALA A 285 20.64 13.40 3.39
N ALA A 286 21.56 13.43 4.35
CA ALA A 286 22.93 12.96 4.18
C ALA A 286 23.00 11.50 3.70
N ARG A 287 22.16 10.62 4.25
CA ARG A 287 22.05 9.21 3.85
C ARG A 287 21.47 9.06 2.43
N PHE A 288 20.51 9.91 2.08
CA PHE A 288 19.90 9.93 0.75
C PHE A 288 20.89 10.31 -0.32
N TYR A 289 21.73 11.35 -0.11
CA TYR A 289 22.79 11.73 -1.04
C TYR A 289 23.72 10.56 -1.36
N GLY A 290 24.20 9.85 -0.35
CA GLY A 290 25.08 8.70 -0.53
C GLY A 290 24.43 7.57 -1.35
N ALA A 291 23.18 7.23 -1.04
CA ALA A 291 22.44 6.17 -1.74
C ALA A 291 22.10 6.56 -3.19
N ILE A 292 21.63 7.78 -3.43
CA ILE A 292 21.21 8.25 -4.75
C ILE A 292 22.43 8.39 -5.68
N ARG A 293 23.54 8.92 -5.20
CA ARG A 293 24.76 9.12 -6.02
C ARG A 293 25.38 7.83 -6.54
N ARG A 294 24.99 6.68 -6.02
CA ARG A 294 25.42 5.39 -6.57
C ARG A 294 24.89 5.14 -7.98
N TYR A 295 23.64 5.57 -8.24
CA TYR A 295 23.01 5.43 -9.54
C TYR A 295 22.79 6.75 -10.28
N TRP A 296 22.87 7.89 -9.57
CA TRP A 296 22.86 9.24 -10.16
C TRP A 296 23.98 10.11 -9.56
N PRO A 297 25.23 9.96 -10.03
CA PRO A 297 26.39 10.69 -9.49
C PRO A 297 26.29 12.21 -9.59
N ALA A 298 25.55 12.72 -10.57
CA ALA A 298 25.40 14.15 -10.83
C ALA A 298 24.39 14.85 -9.90
N LEU A 299 23.85 14.18 -8.86
CA LEU A 299 22.97 14.82 -7.89
C LEU A 299 23.70 15.99 -7.20
N PRO A 300 23.23 17.27 -7.40
CA PRO A 300 23.89 18.44 -6.82
C PRO A 300 23.74 18.46 -5.29
N ASP A 301 24.71 19.05 -4.60
CA ASP A 301 24.59 19.34 -3.18
C ASP A 301 23.45 20.34 -2.92
N GLY A 302 22.75 20.18 -1.81
CA GLY A 302 21.62 21.04 -1.45
C GLY A 302 20.34 20.85 -2.27
N ALA A 303 20.32 19.88 -3.22
CA ALA A 303 19.19 19.68 -4.11
C ALA A 303 18.02 18.87 -3.47
N LEU A 304 18.21 18.29 -2.29
CA LEU A 304 17.18 17.53 -1.59
C LEU A 304 16.53 18.37 -0.50
N ALA A 305 15.22 18.55 -0.59
CA ALA A 305 14.39 19.18 0.44
C ALA A 305 13.54 18.11 1.15
N PRO A 306 13.28 18.22 2.46
CA PRO A 306 12.33 17.37 3.15
C PRO A 306 10.97 17.39 2.44
N GLY A 307 10.43 16.22 2.15
CA GLY A 307 9.11 16.06 1.57
C GLY A 307 8.07 15.70 2.63
N TYR A 308 7.64 14.44 2.63
CA TYR A 308 6.69 13.91 3.61
C TYR A 308 7.20 12.57 4.16
N ALA A 309 6.54 12.09 5.21
CA ALA A 309 6.75 10.73 5.72
C ALA A 309 5.44 9.94 5.68
N GLY A 310 5.56 8.63 5.47
CA GLY A 310 4.49 7.66 5.65
C GLY A 310 4.86 6.63 6.72
N VAL A 311 3.86 6.04 7.35
CA VAL A 311 4.08 4.95 8.32
C VAL A 311 3.45 3.68 7.78
N ARG A 312 4.24 2.60 7.74
CA ARG A 312 3.79 1.28 7.30
C ARG A 312 3.31 0.47 8.48
N PRO A 313 2.12 -0.17 8.40
CA PRO A 313 1.67 -1.14 9.40
C PRO A 313 2.53 -2.41 9.27
N LYS A 314 3.40 -2.66 10.23
CA LYS A 314 4.21 -3.87 10.31
C LYS A 314 3.63 -4.85 11.30
N THR A 315 3.74 -6.14 10.98
CA THR A 315 3.26 -7.26 11.81
C THR A 315 4.40 -8.02 12.47
N ALA A 316 5.65 -7.73 12.06
CA ALA A 316 6.86 -8.29 12.64
C ALA A 316 7.99 -7.25 12.63
N GLY A 317 8.94 -7.41 13.54
CA GLY A 317 10.04 -6.47 13.78
C GLY A 317 11.12 -6.49 12.68
N PRO A 318 12.17 -5.65 12.82
CA PRO A 318 13.18 -5.41 11.80
C PRO A 318 14.04 -6.63 11.44
N GLN A 319 14.12 -7.61 12.35
CA GLN A 319 14.89 -8.85 12.15
C GLN A 319 14.10 -9.95 11.45
N ALA A 320 12.79 -9.78 11.27
CA ALA A 320 11.95 -10.79 10.66
C ALA A 320 12.08 -10.79 9.14
N ALA A 321 11.88 -11.95 8.53
CA ALA A 321 11.71 -12.05 7.09
C ALA A 321 10.54 -11.19 6.60
N ALA A 322 10.54 -10.86 5.30
CA ALA A 322 9.46 -10.11 4.69
C ALA A 322 8.12 -10.79 4.93
N GLN A 323 7.19 -10.07 5.56
CA GLN A 323 5.87 -10.59 5.91
C GLN A 323 4.89 -10.47 4.76
N ASP A 324 3.97 -11.42 4.66
CA ASP A 324 2.83 -11.34 3.74
C ASP A 324 1.71 -10.45 4.31
N PHE A 325 0.69 -10.16 3.53
CA PHE A 325 -0.58 -9.65 4.02
C PHE A 325 -1.27 -10.72 4.87
N ILE A 326 -1.94 -10.27 5.91
CA ILE A 326 -2.76 -11.14 6.76
C ILE A 326 -4.22 -10.73 6.55
N VAL A 327 -5.01 -11.63 5.98
CA VAL A 327 -6.46 -11.52 5.90
C VAL A 327 -7.02 -12.69 6.68
N GLN A 328 -7.83 -12.40 7.69
CA GLN A 328 -8.46 -13.42 8.55
C GLN A 328 -9.97 -13.35 8.40
N GLY A 329 -10.57 -14.50 8.22
CA GLY A 329 -12.01 -14.69 8.25
C GLY A 329 -12.46 -15.62 9.37
N PRO A 330 -13.73 -16.07 9.35
CA PRO A 330 -14.27 -16.97 10.36
C PRO A 330 -13.50 -18.28 10.52
N ALA A 331 -12.87 -18.77 9.45
CA ALA A 331 -12.06 -19.99 9.51
C ALA A 331 -10.81 -19.85 10.39
N GLU A 332 -10.23 -18.64 10.47
CA GLU A 332 -9.01 -18.35 11.25
C GLU A 332 -9.33 -17.98 12.70
N HIS A 333 -10.42 -17.25 12.95
CA HIS A 333 -10.69 -16.69 14.29
C HIS A 333 -12.04 -17.12 14.89
N GLY A 334 -12.86 -17.87 14.19
CA GLY A 334 -14.11 -18.41 14.71
C GLY A 334 -15.25 -17.40 14.93
N VAL A 335 -15.11 -16.14 14.50
CA VAL A 335 -16.15 -15.10 14.65
C VAL A 335 -16.91 -14.94 13.32
N PRO A 336 -18.17 -15.41 13.22
CA PRO A 336 -18.94 -15.30 12.00
C PRO A 336 -19.12 -13.85 11.55
N GLY A 337 -19.04 -13.58 10.25
CA GLY A 337 -19.28 -12.25 9.67
C GLY A 337 -18.17 -11.22 9.88
N LEU A 338 -17.03 -11.60 10.47
CA LEU A 338 -15.87 -10.71 10.64
C LEU A 338 -14.79 -11.01 9.60
N ALA A 339 -14.24 -9.95 9.02
CA ALA A 339 -12.99 -10.00 8.24
C ALA A 339 -11.98 -8.99 8.79
N ASN A 340 -10.77 -9.44 9.11
CA ASN A 340 -9.67 -8.59 9.55
C ASN A 340 -8.57 -8.51 8.50
N LEU A 341 -8.03 -7.30 8.26
CA LEU A 341 -6.90 -7.08 7.36
C LEU A 341 -5.75 -6.43 8.13
N PHE A 342 -4.61 -7.14 8.24
CA PHE A 342 -3.43 -6.65 8.95
C PHE A 342 -2.22 -6.59 8.03
N GLY A 343 -1.32 -5.64 8.33
CA GLY A 343 -0.05 -5.51 7.63
C GLY A 343 -0.19 -5.12 6.16
N ILE A 344 -1.30 -4.48 5.77
CA ILE A 344 -1.52 -4.07 4.38
C ILE A 344 -0.70 -2.81 4.11
N GLU A 345 0.56 -3.02 3.79
CA GLU A 345 1.52 -2.03 3.30
C GLU A 345 1.68 -2.14 1.76
N SER A 346 2.83 -1.71 1.19
CA SER A 346 3.11 -1.99 -0.23
C SER A 346 3.11 -3.53 -0.49
N PRO A 347 2.39 -3.99 -1.52
CA PRO A 347 1.73 -3.30 -2.62
C PRO A 347 0.22 -3.06 -2.44
N GLY A 348 -0.27 -2.78 -1.24
CA GLY A 348 -1.70 -2.71 -0.91
C GLY A 348 -2.52 -1.79 -1.82
N LEU A 349 -1.97 -0.65 -2.24
CA LEU A 349 -2.64 0.23 -3.19
C LEU A 349 -2.92 -0.50 -4.52
N THR A 350 -1.90 -1.11 -5.10
CA THR A 350 -2.04 -1.90 -6.34
C THR A 350 -2.98 -3.09 -6.16
N ALA A 351 -2.89 -3.75 -5.02
CA ALA A 351 -3.66 -4.95 -4.69
C ALA A 351 -5.10 -4.66 -4.23
N SER A 352 -5.50 -3.39 -4.08
CA SER A 352 -6.72 -2.99 -3.37
C SER A 352 -8.00 -3.63 -3.91
N LEU A 353 -8.18 -3.68 -5.24
CA LEU A 353 -9.35 -4.31 -5.87
C LEU A 353 -9.36 -5.83 -5.63
N ALA A 354 -8.23 -6.51 -5.84
CA ALA A 354 -8.14 -7.95 -5.65
C ALA A 354 -8.32 -8.35 -4.16
N LEU A 355 -7.83 -7.54 -3.22
CA LEU A 355 -8.07 -7.75 -1.79
C LEU A 355 -9.53 -7.52 -1.42
N ALA A 356 -10.18 -6.54 -2.02
CA ALA A 356 -11.60 -6.27 -1.80
C ALA A 356 -12.48 -7.41 -2.29
N ASP A 357 -12.20 -7.97 -3.47
CA ASP A 357 -12.90 -9.14 -4.00
C ASP A 357 -12.67 -10.37 -3.10
N HIS A 358 -11.44 -10.55 -2.60
CA HIS A 358 -11.14 -11.62 -1.66
C HIS A 358 -11.96 -11.50 -0.36
N VAL A 359 -12.05 -10.30 0.22
CA VAL A 359 -12.85 -10.02 1.43
C VAL A 359 -14.34 -10.24 1.17
N ALA A 360 -14.86 -9.75 0.04
CA ALA A 360 -16.27 -9.93 -0.31
C ALA A 360 -16.63 -11.42 -0.43
N ASN A 361 -15.76 -12.23 -1.07
CA ASN A 361 -15.95 -13.67 -1.18
C ASN A 361 -15.90 -14.36 0.19
N LEU A 362 -14.97 -13.97 1.06
CA LEU A 362 -14.83 -14.51 2.42
C LEU A 362 -16.10 -14.29 3.25
N LEU A 363 -16.73 -13.12 3.11
CA LEU A 363 -17.95 -12.77 3.83
C LEU A 363 -19.23 -13.32 3.18
N ASN A 364 -19.19 -13.80 1.94
CA ASN A 364 -20.31 -14.45 1.28
C ASN A 364 -20.51 -15.91 1.74
N THR A 365 -19.47 -16.53 2.28
CA THR A 365 -19.47 -17.91 2.76
C THR A 365 -19.75 -18.03 4.27
N SER A 366 -20.05 -16.89 4.94
CA SER A 366 -20.19 -16.79 6.39
C SER A 366 -21.63 -16.71 6.86
#